data_6ff84d9431e34fadf0a6eb39735031dd
#
_entry.id   6ff84d9431e34fadf0a6eb39735031dd
#
_cell.length_a   1.000
_cell.length_b   1.000
_cell.length_c   1.000
_cell.angle_alpha   90.00
_cell.angle_beta   90.00
_cell.angle_gamma   90.00
#
_symmetry.space_group_name_H-M   'P 1'
#
loop_
_entity.id
_entity.type
_entity.pdbx_description
1 polymer ?
#
loop_
_entity_poly.entity_id
_entity_poly.type
_entity_poly.pdbx_seq_one_letter_code
_entity_poly.pdbx_strand_id
1 'polypeptide(L)'
;MTLSVETKNIGRITQIIGPVLDVAFTPGKMPNIYNAIVVRGKNEAGQEVSVTCEVQQLLGDHCVRAVSMSATDGLMRGMEVIDSGKPLTVPVGQATLGRIFNVLGEPVDNLGPVDSKEGLPIHRSAPAFVDLDTKLSIFESGIKVVDLLAPYRRGGKIGLFGGAGVGKTVLIMELINNIAKAHGGVSVFGGVGERTREGNDLYMEMKESKVINEENIGESKVALVYGQMNEPPGARMRVGLTALTMAEYFRDINKQDVLLFIDNIFRFVQAGSEVSALLGRMPSAVGYQPTLASEMGGLQERITSTKDGSITSIQAVYVPADDLTDPAPATTFAHLDATTVLSRGLASKGIYPAVDPLDSTSTMLQPWIVGEEHYQCAQNVKQTLQRYKELQDIIAILGLDELSEEDRLIVARARKIERFLSQPFFVAEVFTGSPGKYVSLAETIQGFNLILSGELDDLPEQSFYLVGTIDEAIQKASTLQ
;
A
#
# COMPACT_ATOMS: atom_id res chain seq x y z
N MET A 1 -18.64 -48.01 -4.59
CA MET A 1 -18.01 -46.78 -4.09
C MET A 1 -19.09 -46.00 -3.36
N THR A 2 -19.14 -46.11 -2.06
CA THR A 2 -20.06 -45.37 -1.20
C THR A 2 -19.56 -43.94 -1.12
N LEU A 3 -20.30 -43.03 -1.73
CA LEU A 3 -20.13 -41.59 -1.51
C LEU A 3 -20.36 -41.31 -0.03
N SER A 4 -19.31 -41.05 0.72
CA SER A 4 -19.42 -40.53 2.06
C SER A 4 -20.08 -39.15 1.96
N VAL A 5 -21.32 -39.07 2.40
CA VAL A 5 -21.97 -37.80 2.67
C VAL A 5 -21.18 -37.17 3.79
N GLU A 6 -20.32 -36.20 3.47
CA GLU A 6 -19.68 -35.39 4.50
C GLU A 6 -20.79 -34.73 5.33
N THR A 7 -20.97 -35.23 6.53
CA THR A 7 -21.89 -34.64 7.49
C THR A 7 -21.36 -33.25 7.85
N LYS A 8 -22.00 -32.23 7.32
CA LYS A 8 -21.65 -30.82 7.64
C LYS A 8 -21.73 -30.64 9.16
N ASN A 9 -20.71 -30.04 9.72
CA ASN A 9 -20.69 -29.65 11.13
C ASN A 9 -21.59 -28.42 11.30
N ILE A 10 -22.71 -28.61 12.02
CA ILE A 10 -23.73 -27.56 12.18
C ILE A 10 -23.78 -27.14 13.64
N GLY A 11 -23.72 -25.83 13.86
CA GLY A 11 -23.89 -25.19 15.15
C GLY A 11 -25.09 -24.23 15.14
N ARG A 12 -25.33 -23.62 16.30
CA ARG A 12 -26.39 -22.63 16.48
C ARG A 12 -25.88 -21.41 17.24
N ILE A 13 -26.38 -20.24 16.87
CA ILE A 13 -26.07 -18.99 17.56
C ILE A 13 -26.65 -19.04 18.97
N THR A 14 -25.80 -18.77 19.96
CA THR A 14 -26.21 -18.66 21.38
C THR A 14 -26.28 -17.23 21.86
N GLN A 15 -25.40 -16.33 21.30
CA GLN A 15 -25.33 -14.95 21.70
C GLN A 15 -24.86 -14.08 20.50
N ILE A 16 -25.34 -12.85 20.43
CA ILE A 16 -24.95 -11.84 19.44
C ILE A 16 -24.56 -10.58 20.20
N ILE A 17 -23.31 -10.11 20.00
CA ILE A 17 -22.78 -8.88 20.61
C ILE A 17 -22.27 -7.98 19.47
N GLY A 18 -23.16 -7.22 18.82
CA GLY A 18 -22.80 -6.46 17.64
C GLY A 18 -22.22 -7.36 16.53
N PRO A 19 -20.97 -7.12 16.07
CA PRO A 19 -20.35 -7.96 15.04
C PRO A 19 -19.77 -9.27 15.57
N VAL A 20 -19.89 -9.58 16.85
CA VAL A 20 -19.36 -10.79 17.48
C VAL A 20 -20.49 -11.77 17.78
N LEU A 21 -20.31 -13.03 17.41
CA LEU A 21 -21.25 -14.11 17.61
C LEU A 21 -20.64 -15.21 18.48
N ASP A 22 -21.45 -15.75 19.41
CA ASP A 22 -21.13 -17.00 20.11
C ASP A 22 -21.97 -18.11 19.49
N VAL A 23 -21.32 -19.20 19.10
CA VAL A 23 -21.95 -20.32 18.42
C VAL A 23 -21.62 -21.60 19.15
N ALA A 24 -22.65 -22.41 19.47
CA ALA A 24 -22.50 -23.73 20.07
C ALA A 24 -22.48 -24.80 18.97
N PHE A 25 -21.50 -25.68 19.02
CA PHE A 25 -21.34 -26.83 18.14
C PHE A 25 -21.54 -28.14 18.91
N THR A 26 -21.64 -29.24 18.16
CA THR A 26 -21.73 -30.59 18.77
C THR A 26 -20.41 -30.94 19.48
N PRO A 27 -20.43 -31.53 20.67
CA PRO A 27 -19.22 -31.98 21.36
C PRO A 27 -18.30 -32.82 20.48
N GLY A 28 -17.00 -32.49 20.50
CA GLY A 28 -15.99 -33.21 19.72
C GLY A 28 -15.90 -32.81 18.24
N LYS A 29 -16.73 -31.87 17.78
CA LYS A 29 -16.71 -31.33 16.40
C LYS A 29 -16.60 -29.81 16.39
N MET A 30 -15.65 -29.29 17.13
CA MET A 30 -15.39 -27.84 17.17
C MET A 30 -14.65 -27.38 15.93
N PRO A 31 -15.02 -26.23 15.33
CA PRO A 31 -14.22 -25.63 14.28
C PRO A 31 -12.88 -25.15 14.83
N ASN A 32 -11.86 -25.15 13.99
CA ASN A 32 -10.56 -24.58 14.34
C ASN A 32 -10.61 -23.06 14.36
N ILE A 33 -9.69 -22.44 15.09
CA ILE A 33 -9.49 -20.99 15.05
C ILE A 33 -9.17 -20.59 13.61
N TYR A 34 -9.74 -19.46 13.17
CA TYR A 34 -9.71 -18.92 11.81
C TYR A 34 -10.55 -19.66 10.77
N ASN A 35 -11.24 -20.73 11.11
CA ASN A 35 -12.20 -21.32 10.19
C ASN A 35 -13.29 -20.31 9.82
N ALA A 36 -13.70 -20.33 8.56
CA ALA A 36 -14.89 -19.61 8.12
C ALA A 36 -16.13 -20.43 8.49
N ILE A 37 -17.07 -19.78 9.15
CA ILE A 37 -18.39 -20.35 9.47
C ILE A 37 -19.46 -19.46 8.85
N VAL A 38 -20.52 -20.06 8.33
CA VAL A 38 -21.59 -19.35 7.62
C VAL A 38 -22.90 -19.50 8.37
N VAL A 39 -23.47 -18.36 8.78
CA VAL A 39 -24.81 -18.32 9.36
C VAL A 39 -25.82 -18.27 8.21
N ARG A 40 -26.79 -19.15 8.25
CA ARG A 40 -27.90 -19.19 7.29
C ARG A 40 -29.23 -19.26 8.02
N GLY A 41 -30.19 -18.48 7.53
CA GLY A 41 -31.53 -18.45 8.09
C GLY A 41 -32.39 -17.43 7.41
N LYS A 42 -33.56 -17.19 7.98
CA LYS A 42 -34.49 -16.15 7.55
C LYS A 42 -34.69 -15.17 8.68
N ASN A 43 -34.66 -13.87 8.34
CA ASN A 43 -34.98 -12.82 9.31
C ASN A 43 -36.50 -12.80 9.62
N GLU A 44 -36.90 -11.93 10.53
CA GLU A 44 -38.31 -11.77 10.91
C GLU A 44 -39.24 -11.42 9.74
N ALA A 45 -38.67 -10.75 8.70
CA ALA A 45 -39.40 -10.42 7.49
C ALA A 45 -39.45 -11.57 6.46
N GLY A 46 -38.91 -12.75 6.78
CA GLY A 46 -38.86 -13.91 5.90
C GLY A 46 -37.81 -13.86 4.80
N GLN A 47 -36.93 -12.87 4.82
CA GLN A 47 -35.83 -12.74 3.86
C GLN A 47 -34.68 -13.66 4.26
N GLU A 48 -34.05 -14.28 3.26
CA GLU A 48 -32.87 -15.09 3.49
C GLU A 48 -31.68 -14.24 3.94
N VAL A 49 -31.01 -14.68 4.99
CA VAL A 49 -29.83 -14.05 5.56
C VAL A 49 -28.66 -15.04 5.50
N SER A 50 -27.54 -14.61 4.95
CA SER A 50 -26.30 -15.38 4.92
C SER A 50 -25.14 -14.47 5.35
N VAL A 51 -24.49 -14.81 6.46
CA VAL A 51 -23.36 -14.04 7.01
C VAL A 51 -22.18 -14.96 7.24
N THR A 52 -21.04 -14.61 6.67
CA THR A 52 -19.79 -15.32 6.91
C THR A 52 -19.07 -14.71 8.11
N CYS A 53 -18.61 -15.58 9.02
CA CYS A 53 -17.86 -15.19 10.20
C CYS A 53 -16.54 -15.96 10.27
N GLU A 54 -15.59 -15.42 11.00
CA GLU A 54 -14.31 -16.06 11.29
C GLU A 54 -14.21 -16.41 12.77
N VAL A 55 -13.87 -17.65 13.08
CA VAL A 55 -13.67 -18.12 14.46
C VAL A 55 -12.43 -17.46 15.06
N GLN A 56 -12.57 -16.75 16.16
CA GLN A 56 -11.49 -16.05 16.84
C GLN A 56 -11.05 -16.71 18.15
N GLN A 57 -12.00 -17.30 18.88
CA GLN A 57 -11.73 -17.92 20.18
C GLN A 57 -12.55 -19.20 20.34
N LEU A 58 -11.95 -20.18 20.99
CA LEU A 58 -12.65 -21.35 21.51
C LEU A 58 -13.03 -21.05 22.96
N LEU A 59 -14.33 -21.01 23.22
CA LEU A 59 -14.88 -20.88 24.57
C LEU A 59 -15.09 -22.26 25.18
N GLY A 60 -15.28 -22.36 26.47
CA GLY A 60 -15.72 -23.59 27.10
C GLY A 60 -17.12 -24.01 26.61
N ASP A 61 -17.60 -25.19 27.03
CA ASP A 61 -18.96 -25.70 26.80
C ASP A 61 -19.35 -25.81 25.32
N HIS A 62 -18.42 -26.22 24.47
CA HIS A 62 -18.62 -26.46 23.05
C HIS A 62 -19.00 -25.19 22.25
N CYS A 63 -18.68 -24.02 22.78
CA CYS A 63 -18.93 -22.75 22.14
C CYS A 63 -17.66 -22.17 21.51
N VAL A 64 -17.83 -21.46 20.39
CA VAL A 64 -16.80 -20.64 19.76
C VAL A 64 -17.28 -19.21 19.66
N ARG A 65 -16.33 -18.28 19.71
CA ARG A 65 -16.59 -16.87 19.44
C ARG A 65 -16.03 -16.49 18.09
N ALA A 66 -16.89 -15.92 17.26
CA ALA A 66 -16.57 -15.55 15.91
C ALA A 66 -16.87 -14.07 15.63
N VAL A 67 -16.17 -13.51 14.66
CA VAL A 67 -16.36 -12.13 14.20
C VAL A 67 -16.96 -12.15 12.79
N SER A 68 -18.05 -11.40 12.60
CA SER A 68 -18.71 -11.32 11.30
C SER A 68 -17.91 -10.50 10.30
N MET A 69 -17.97 -10.89 9.03
CA MET A 69 -17.37 -10.16 7.90
C MET A 69 -18.38 -9.23 7.19
N SER A 70 -19.64 -9.29 7.60
CA SER A 70 -20.69 -8.40 7.12
C SER A 70 -21.62 -8.00 8.26
N ALA A 71 -22.56 -7.10 7.99
CA ALA A 71 -23.51 -6.66 9.01
C ALA A 71 -24.30 -7.83 9.61
N THR A 72 -24.50 -7.80 10.93
CA THR A 72 -25.23 -8.83 11.68
C THR A 72 -26.71 -8.54 11.83
N ASP A 73 -27.22 -7.49 11.18
CA ASP A 73 -28.64 -7.13 11.20
C ASP A 73 -29.50 -8.26 10.67
N GLY A 74 -30.55 -8.59 11.40
CA GLY A 74 -31.45 -9.66 11.04
C GLY A 74 -31.02 -11.05 11.53
N LEU A 75 -29.86 -11.21 12.17
CA LEU A 75 -29.48 -12.44 12.83
C LEU A 75 -30.22 -12.63 14.14
N MET A 76 -30.60 -13.87 14.42
CA MET A 76 -31.31 -14.25 15.64
C MET A 76 -30.65 -15.43 16.35
N ARG A 77 -30.81 -15.50 17.66
CA ARG A 77 -30.38 -16.66 18.43
C ARG A 77 -31.06 -17.92 17.90
N GLY A 78 -30.33 -19.02 17.89
CA GLY A 78 -30.82 -20.31 17.39
C GLY A 78 -30.72 -20.51 15.89
N MET A 79 -30.29 -19.51 15.13
CA MET A 79 -29.99 -19.68 13.70
C MET A 79 -28.89 -20.70 13.47
N GLU A 80 -29.00 -21.41 12.37
CA GLU A 80 -28.07 -22.45 11.96
C GLU A 80 -26.76 -21.87 11.45
N VAL A 81 -25.64 -22.43 11.90
CA VAL A 81 -24.31 -22.06 11.51
C VAL A 81 -23.56 -23.25 10.96
N ILE A 82 -23.01 -23.14 9.76
CA ILE A 82 -22.30 -24.23 9.09
C ILE A 82 -20.80 -23.94 9.14
N ASP A 83 -20.03 -24.90 9.67
CA ASP A 83 -18.57 -24.87 9.61
C ASP A 83 -18.11 -25.26 8.20
N SER A 84 -17.34 -24.39 7.55
CA SER A 84 -16.76 -24.67 6.23
C SER A 84 -15.58 -25.66 6.29
N GLY A 85 -15.03 -25.91 7.48
CA GLY A 85 -13.86 -26.77 7.69
C GLY A 85 -12.52 -26.16 7.24
N LYS A 86 -12.51 -24.92 6.77
CA LYS A 86 -11.31 -24.24 6.26
C LYS A 86 -11.37 -22.75 6.57
N PRO A 87 -10.20 -22.04 6.59
CA PRO A 87 -10.18 -20.58 6.66
C PRO A 87 -10.87 -19.91 5.47
N LEU A 88 -11.12 -18.60 5.58
CA LEU A 88 -11.60 -17.81 4.44
C LEU A 88 -10.66 -18.02 3.25
N THR A 89 -11.22 -18.37 2.11
CA THR A 89 -10.52 -18.53 0.84
C THR A 89 -11.01 -17.49 -0.16
N VAL A 90 -10.06 -16.93 -0.91
CA VAL A 90 -10.35 -15.88 -1.87
C VAL A 90 -9.84 -16.26 -3.26
N PRO A 91 -10.48 -15.79 -4.34
CA PRO A 91 -10.01 -16.06 -5.69
C PRO A 91 -8.65 -15.40 -5.92
N VAL A 92 -7.82 -16.04 -6.71
CA VAL A 92 -6.48 -15.60 -7.06
C VAL A 92 -6.23 -15.80 -8.55
N GLY A 93 -5.21 -15.16 -9.07
CA GLY A 93 -4.74 -15.35 -10.44
C GLY A 93 -5.12 -14.22 -11.39
N GLN A 94 -4.88 -14.46 -12.67
CA GLN A 94 -5.06 -13.48 -13.74
C GLN A 94 -6.50 -12.95 -13.85
N ALA A 95 -7.49 -13.77 -13.48
CA ALA A 95 -8.90 -13.39 -13.50
C ALA A 95 -9.27 -12.29 -12.50
N THR A 96 -8.42 -12.02 -11.51
CA THR A 96 -8.63 -10.96 -10.51
C THR A 96 -8.23 -9.57 -11.01
N LEU A 97 -7.40 -9.47 -12.03
CA LEU A 97 -6.92 -8.19 -12.54
C LEU A 97 -8.05 -7.35 -13.15
N GLY A 98 -8.06 -6.08 -12.80
CA GLY A 98 -9.10 -5.14 -13.24
C GLY A 98 -10.42 -5.23 -12.49
N ARG A 99 -10.51 -6.11 -11.50
CA ARG A 99 -11.73 -6.35 -10.73
C ARG A 99 -11.61 -5.76 -9.31
N ILE A 100 -12.78 -5.47 -8.73
CA ILE A 100 -12.89 -5.00 -7.34
C ILE A 100 -13.55 -6.08 -6.50
N PHE A 101 -12.92 -6.41 -5.38
CA PHE A 101 -13.38 -7.44 -4.45
C PHE A 101 -13.65 -6.87 -3.06
N ASN A 102 -14.51 -7.55 -2.32
CA ASN A 102 -14.65 -7.36 -0.87
C ASN A 102 -13.70 -8.29 -0.10
N VAL A 103 -13.79 -8.29 1.23
CA VAL A 103 -12.94 -9.14 2.09
C VAL A 103 -13.11 -10.64 1.82
N LEU A 104 -14.29 -11.06 1.36
CA LEU A 104 -14.58 -12.46 1.04
C LEU A 104 -14.10 -12.88 -0.35
N GLY A 105 -13.55 -11.93 -1.13
CA GLY A 105 -13.17 -12.18 -2.52
C GLY A 105 -14.35 -12.21 -3.49
N GLU A 106 -15.50 -11.68 -3.09
CA GLU A 106 -16.65 -11.51 -3.96
C GLU A 106 -16.52 -10.23 -4.78
N PRO A 107 -16.74 -10.27 -6.10
CA PRO A 107 -16.67 -9.07 -6.94
C PRO A 107 -17.82 -8.12 -6.61
N VAL A 108 -17.49 -6.83 -6.47
CA VAL A 108 -18.44 -5.75 -6.14
C VAL A 108 -18.56 -4.69 -7.23
N ASP A 109 -17.98 -4.94 -8.40
CA ASP A 109 -17.92 -4.04 -9.55
C ASP A 109 -19.05 -4.24 -10.57
N ASN A 110 -20.00 -5.12 -10.29
CA ASN A 110 -21.12 -5.48 -11.17
C ASN A 110 -20.72 -6.04 -12.57
N LEU A 111 -19.51 -6.56 -12.69
CA LEU A 111 -19.03 -7.15 -13.95
C LEU A 111 -19.21 -8.67 -14.02
N GLY A 112 -19.99 -9.23 -13.11
CA GLY A 112 -20.26 -10.66 -13.04
C GLY A 112 -19.23 -11.46 -12.21
N PRO A 113 -19.43 -12.78 -12.10
CA PRO A 113 -18.53 -13.63 -11.31
C PRO A 113 -17.14 -13.71 -11.92
N VAL A 114 -16.14 -13.96 -11.07
CA VAL A 114 -14.76 -14.18 -11.47
C VAL A 114 -14.55 -15.66 -11.80
N ASP A 115 -14.03 -15.96 -12.98
CA ASP A 115 -13.65 -17.31 -13.37
C ASP A 115 -12.26 -17.65 -12.81
N SER A 116 -12.21 -17.88 -11.50
CA SER A 116 -11.01 -18.34 -10.81
C SER A 116 -11.16 -19.81 -10.47
N LYS A 117 -10.28 -20.64 -11.03
CA LYS A 117 -10.25 -22.08 -10.77
C LYS A 117 -9.63 -22.43 -9.42
N GLU A 118 -8.86 -21.50 -8.85
CA GLU A 118 -8.12 -21.67 -7.63
C GLU A 118 -8.52 -20.63 -6.58
N GLY A 119 -8.60 -21.05 -5.33
CA GLY A 119 -8.75 -20.18 -4.19
C GLY A 119 -7.66 -20.47 -3.16
N LEU A 120 -7.12 -19.43 -2.54
CA LEU A 120 -6.13 -19.56 -1.48
C LEU A 120 -6.69 -19.04 -0.15
N PRO A 121 -6.33 -19.68 0.97
CA PRO A 121 -6.71 -19.18 2.29
C PRO A 121 -5.95 -17.87 2.59
N ILE A 122 -6.64 -16.94 3.26
CA ILE A 122 -6.04 -15.67 3.66
C ILE A 122 -5.05 -15.82 4.82
N HIS A 123 -5.18 -16.84 5.63
CA HIS A 123 -4.26 -17.17 6.71
C HIS A 123 -3.19 -18.13 6.21
N ARG A 124 -1.99 -17.62 6.05
CA ARG A 124 -0.81 -18.38 5.62
C ARG A 124 0.38 -18.01 6.49
N SER A 125 1.29 -18.95 6.63
CA SER A 125 2.58 -18.67 7.26
C SER A 125 3.45 -17.79 6.35
N ALA A 126 4.32 -16.98 6.95
CA ALA A 126 5.37 -16.30 6.22
C ALA A 126 6.26 -17.31 5.48
N PRO A 127 6.91 -16.93 4.36
CA PRO A 127 7.86 -17.81 3.68
C PRO A 127 8.94 -18.32 4.62
N ALA A 128 9.34 -19.58 4.43
CA ALA A 128 10.42 -20.17 5.21
C ALA A 128 11.75 -19.44 4.95
N PHE A 129 12.61 -19.39 5.95
CA PHE A 129 13.91 -18.72 5.84
C PHE A 129 14.74 -19.19 4.62
N VAL A 130 14.65 -20.47 4.29
CA VAL A 130 15.36 -21.07 3.15
C VAL A 130 14.85 -20.60 1.79
N ASP A 131 13.62 -20.11 1.72
CA ASP A 131 12.99 -19.64 0.49
C ASP A 131 13.21 -18.14 0.27
N LEU A 132 13.71 -17.43 1.27
CA LEU A 132 13.93 -15.99 1.19
C LEU A 132 15.10 -15.67 0.24
N ASP A 133 14.93 -14.61 -0.53
CA ASP A 133 16.02 -13.96 -1.23
C ASP A 133 16.62 -12.90 -0.32
N THR A 134 17.83 -13.19 0.18
CA THR A 134 18.56 -12.31 1.10
C THR A 134 19.38 -11.24 0.37
N LYS A 135 19.40 -11.26 -0.96
CA LYS A 135 20.13 -10.27 -1.75
C LYS A 135 19.45 -8.91 -1.63
N LEU A 136 20.21 -7.93 -1.18
CA LEU A 136 19.74 -6.54 -1.15
C LEU A 136 19.78 -5.95 -2.56
N SER A 137 18.65 -5.62 -3.10
CA SER A 137 18.51 -4.99 -4.41
C SER A 137 17.51 -3.86 -4.36
N ILE A 138 17.75 -2.84 -5.18
CA ILE A 138 16.86 -1.70 -5.31
C ILE A 138 15.73 -2.04 -6.29
N PHE A 139 14.52 -1.65 -5.92
CA PHE A 139 13.39 -1.59 -6.83
C PHE A 139 13.44 -0.24 -7.56
N GLU A 140 13.75 -0.26 -8.84
CA GLU A 140 13.82 0.95 -9.66
C GLU A 140 12.42 1.41 -10.06
N SER A 141 11.99 2.54 -9.51
CA SER A 141 10.63 3.06 -9.73
C SER A 141 10.48 3.90 -11.00
N GLY A 142 11.57 4.36 -11.58
CA GLY A 142 11.56 5.29 -12.70
C GLY A 142 11.24 6.74 -12.32
N ILE A 143 11.17 7.04 -11.03
CA ILE A 143 10.91 8.37 -10.48
C ILE A 143 12.21 8.88 -9.86
N LYS A 144 12.75 9.99 -10.39
CA LYS A 144 14.06 10.54 -10.01
C LYS A 144 14.23 10.74 -8.51
N VAL A 145 13.29 11.42 -7.87
CA VAL A 145 13.39 11.76 -6.45
C VAL A 145 13.39 10.51 -5.57
N VAL A 146 12.62 9.51 -5.91
CA VAL A 146 12.54 8.27 -5.16
C VAL A 146 13.81 7.44 -5.33
N ASP A 147 14.22 7.21 -6.56
CA ASP A 147 15.36 6.34 -6.87
C ASP A 147 16.69 6.89 -6.38
N LEU A 148 16.85 8.22 -6.42
CA LEU A 148 18.07 8.87 -5.97
C LEU A 148 18.17 8.99 -4.44
N LEU A 149 17.14 9.54 -3.80
CA LEU A 149 17.19 10.02 -2.41
C LEU A 149 16.57 9.08 -1.41
N ALA A 150 15.58 8.31 -1.80
CA ALA A 150 14.89 7.35 -0.95
C ALA A 150 14.56 6.06 -1.73
N PRO A 151 15.58 5.33 -2.20
CA PRO A 151 15.39 4.15 -3.05
C PRO A 151 14.60 3.06 -2.32
N TYR A 152 13.70 2.40 -3.03
CA TYR A 152 12.90 1.33 -2.50
C TYR A 152 13.67 0.00 -2.55
N ARG A 153 13.56 -0.77 -1.49
CA ARG A 153 14.07 -2.14 -1.45
C ARG A 153 13.10 -3.06 -2.19
N ARG A 154 13.60 -3.88 -3.09
CA ARG A 154 12.82 -4.95 -3.69
C ARG A 154 12.41 -5.95 -2.61
N GLY A 155 11.12 -6.19 -2.47
CA GLY A 155 10.57 -6.98 -1.37
C GLY A 155 10.54 -6.26 -0.03
N GLY A 156 10.76 -4.94 -0.01
CA GLY A 156 10.71 -4.10 1.17
C GLY A 156 9.34 -3.50 1.44
N LYS A 157 9.26 -2.79 2.56
CA LYS A 157 8.05 -2.13 3.05
C LYS A 157 8.30 -0.63 3.10
N ILE A 158 7.49 0.12 2.39
CA ILE A 158 7.62 1.58 2.25
C ILE A 158 6.42 2.25 2.93
N GLY A 159 6.68 3.17 3.83
CA GLY A 159 5.66 4.04 4.40
C GLY A 159 5.43 5.26 3.52
N LEU A 160 4.19 5.53 3.18
CA LEU A 160 3.79 6.71 2.42
C LEU A 160 3.04 7.66 3.33
N PHE A 161 3.60 8.84 3.51
CA PHE A 161 3.06 9.91 4.35
C PHE A 161 2.62 11.08 3.48
N GLY A 162 1.48 11.64 3.76
CA GLY A 162 1.01 12.83 3.06
C GLY A 162 -0.44 13.15 3.36
N GLY A 163 -0.74 14.42 3.42
CA GLY A 163 -2.10 14.91 3.57
C GLY A 163 -2.92 14.81 2.27
N ALA A 164 -4.14 15.30 2.34
CA ALA A 164 -5.00 15.38 1.15
C ALA A 164 -4.45 16.39 0.12
N GLY A 165 -4.61 16.07 -1.16
CA GLY A 165 -4.29 16.98 -2.26
C GLY A 165 -2.81 17.14 -2.59
N VAL A 166 -1.94 16.26 -2.12
CA VAL A 166 -0.49 16.29 -2.41
C VAL A 166 -0.05 15.35 -3.53
N GLY A 167 -0.99 14.69 -4.21
CA GLY A 167 -0.71 13.81 -5.33
C GLY A 167 -0.40 12.36 -4.94
N LYS A 168 -0.86 11.90 -3.78
CA LYS A 168 -0.69 10.51 -3.33
C LYS A 168 -1.23 9.50 -4.35
N THR A 169 -2.45 9.67 -4.80
CA THR A 169 -3.12 8.80 -5.78
C THR A 169 -2.37 8.75 -7.10
N VAL A 170 -1.93 9.89 -7.60
CA VAL A 170 -1.19 9.99 -8.87
C VAL A 170 0.15 9.26 -8.77
N LEU A 171 0.85 9.39 -7.65
CA LEU A 171 2.09 8.66 -7.39
C LEU A 171 1.86 7.14 -7.36
N ILE A 172 0.82 6.68 -6.69
CA ILE A 172 0.44 5.26 -6.64
C ILE A 172 0.17 4.73 -8.05
N MET A 173 -0.62 5.43 -8.84
CA MET A 173 -0.94 5.04 -10.22
C MET A 173 0.30 4.99 -11.11
N GLU A 174 1.21 5.94 -10.96
CA GLU A 174 2.47 5.94 -11.72
C GLU A 174 3.37 4.75 -11.36
N LEU A 175 3.45 4.40 -10.08
CA LEU A 175 4.18 3.21 -9.63
C LEU A 175 3.57 1.93 -10.20
N ILE A 176 2.25 1.80 -10.21
CA ILE A 176 1.55 0.66 -10.83
C ILE A 176 1.89 0.57 -12.32
N ASN A 177 1.82 1.68 -13.02
CA ASN A 177 2.11 1.72 -14.44
C ASN A 177 3.58 1.37 -14.75
N ASN A 178 4.51 1.89 -13.94
CA ASN A 178 5.93 1.66 -14.14
C ASN A 178 6.34 0.21 -13.84
N ILE A 179 5.79 -0.41 -12.78
CA ILE A 179 6.08 -1.83 -12.54
C ILE A 179 5.56 -2.73 -13.66
N ALA A 180 4.40 -2.43 -14.20
CA ALA A 180 3.85 -3.21 -15.30
C ALA A 180 4.67 -3.06 -16.58
N LYS A 181 5.10 -1.85 -16.92
CA LYS A 181 5.86 -1.57 -18.16
C LYS A 181 7.32 -1.96 -18.07
N ALA A 182 8.01 -1.61 -16.98
CA ALA A 182 9.45 -1.81 -16.85
C ALA A 182 9.83 -3.19 -16.28
N HIS A 183 9.01 -3.75 -15.41
CA HIS A 183 9.31 -5.00 -14.69
C HIS A 183 8.38 -6.15 -15.08
N GLY A 184 7.36 -5.93 -15.93
CA GLY A 184 6.38 -6.94 -16.28
C GLY A 184 5.56 -7.47 -15.10
N GLY A 185 5.50 -6.72 -14.00
CA GLY A 185 4.82 -7.08 -12.77
C GLY A 185 3.37 -6.62 -12.73
N VAL A 186 2.68 -7.02 -11.68
CA VAL A 186 1.30 -6.63 -11.39
C VAL A 186 1.22 -5.94 -10.03
N SER A 187 0.08 -5.34 -9.76
CA SER A 187 -0.16 -4.67 -8.49
C SER A 187 -1.47 -5.14 -7.86
N VAL A 188 -1.53 -5.08 -6.54
CA VAL A 188 -2.76 -5.29 -5.78
C VAL A 188 -2.95 -4.08 -4.86
N PHE A 189 -4.12 -3.50 -4.88
CA PHE A 189 -4.48 -2.37 -4.02
C PHE A 189 -5.47 -2.82 -2.95
N GLY A 190 -5.10 -2.70 -1.69
CA GLY A 190 -5.95 -2.98 -0.53
C GLY A 190 -6.43 -1.69 0.12
N GLY A 191 -7.69 -1.34 -0.07
CA GLY A 191 -8.33 -0.21 0.61
C GLY A 191 -8.88 -0.64 1.97
N VAL A 192 -8.25 -0.22 3.04
CA VAL A 192 -8.57 -0.61 4.41
C VAL A 192 -9.21 0.56 5.16
N GLY A 193 -10.50 0.48 5.43
CA GLY A 193 -11.22 1.45 6.24
C GLY A 193 -11.29 2.87 5.67
N GLU A 194 -11.11 3.01 4.36
CA GLU A 194 -11.20 4.30 3.67
C GLU A 194 -12.64 4.64 3.27
N ARG A 195 -12.87 5.87 2.87
CA ARG A 195 -14.20 6.32 2.45
C ARG A 195 -14.57 5.69 1.11
N THR A 196 -15.80 5.24 0.98
CA THR A 196 -16.32 4.65 -0.26
C THR A 196 -16.16 5.58 -1.47
N ARG A 197 -16.36 6.89 -1.26
CA ARG A 197 -16.16 7.89 -2.31
C ARG A 197 -14.72 7.90 -2.81
N GLU A 198 -13.73 7.91 -1.92
CA GLU A 198 -12.30 7.92 -2.28
C GLU A 198 -11.92 6.66 -3.05
N GLY A 199 -12.45 5.50 -2.64
CA GLY A 199 -12.26 4.25 -3.35
C GLY A 199 -12.85 4.25 -4.76
N ASN A 200 -14.03 4.85 -4.93
CA ASN A 200 -14.64 5.01 -6.25
C ASN A 200 -13.88 6.00 -7.13
N ASP A 201 -13.46 7.13 -6.57
CA ASP A 201 -12.68 8.14 -7.28
C ASP A 201 -11.35 7.52 -7.78
N LEU A 202 -10.65 6.75 -6.95
CA LEU A 202 -9.44 6.02 -7.35
C LEU A 202 -9.71 5.05 -8.51
N TYR A 203 -10.81 4.29 -8.44
CA TYR A 203 -11.17 3.36 -9.50
C TYR A 203 -11.45 4.06 -10.82
N MET A 204 -12.15 5.19 -10.79
CA MET A 204 -12.42 5.99 -12.00
C MET A 204 -11.14 6.59 -12.57
N GLU A 205 -10.25 7.13 -11.73
CA GLU A 205 -8.95 7.63 -12.15
C GLU A 205 -8.06 6.55 -12.78
N MET A 206 -8.08 5.33 -12.24
CA MET A 206 -7.38 4.18 -12.83
C MET A 206 -7.91 3.79 -14.22
N LYS A 207 -9.20 3.94 -14.46
CA LYS A 207 -9.81 3.76 -15.79
C LYS A 207 -9.36 4.85 -16.76
N GLU A 208 -9.44 6.10 -16.37
CA GLU A 208 -9.05 7.25 -17.19
C GLU A 208 -7.55 7.20 -17.57
N SER A 209 -6.70 6.79 -16.65
CA SER A 209 -5.26 6.63 -16.89
C SER A 209 -4.87 5.32 -17.60
N LYS A 210 -5.85 4.48 -17.94
CA LYS A 210 -5.68 3.18 -18.60
C LYS A 210 -4.86 2.15 -17.81
N VAL A 211 -4.74 2.32 -16.52
CA VAL A 211 -4.22 1.29 -15.62
C VAL A 211 -5.17 0.11 -15.54
N ILE A 212 -6.47 0.38 -15.56
CA ILE A 212 -7.53 -0.60 -15.78
C ILE A 212 -8.02 -0.44 -17.22
N ASN A 213 -7.92 -1.53 -18.00
CA ASN A 213 -8.37 -1.56 -19.38
C ASN A 213 -9.83 -2.00 -19.43
N GLU A 214 -10.74 -1.08 -19.77
CA GLU A 214 -12.18 -1.36 -19.85
C GLU A 214 -12.56 -2.24 -21.05
N GLU A 215 -11.80 -2.17 -22.15
CA GLU A 215 -12.06 -2.95 -23.36
C GLU A 215 -11.66 -4.40 -23.20
N ASN A 216 -10.53 -4.64 -22.53
CA ASN A 216 -10.03 -5.97 -22.20
C ASN A 216 -9.56 -6.00 -20.74
N ILE A 217 -10.47 -6.32 -19.83
CA ILE A 217 -10.22 -6.31 -18.38
C ILE A 217 -9.03 -7.21 -17.99
N GLY A 218 -8.82 -8.33 -18.69
CA GLY A 218 -7.70 -9.23 -18.44
C GLY A 218 -6.32 -8.65 -18.68
N GLU A 219 -6.19 -7.55 -19.40
CA GLU A 219 -4.95 -6.79 -19.60
C GLU A 219 -4.71 -5.71 -18.55
N SER A 220 -5.62 -5.53 -17.60
CA SER A 220 -5.45 -4.60 -16.50
C SER A 220 -4.26 -4.97 -15.62
N LYS A 221 -3.67 -3.98 -14.97
CA LYS A 221 -2.40 -4.08 -14.26
C LYS A 221 -2.55 -4.17 -12.75
N VAL A 222 -3.78 -4.04 -12.24
CA VAL A 222 -4.08 -3.96 -10.82
C VAL A 222 -5.35 -4.72 -10.47
N ALA A 223 -5.33 -5.40 -9.32
CA ALA A 223 -6.52 -5.92 -8.65
C ALA A 223 -6.84 -5.04 -7.43
N LEU A 224 -8.11 -4.77 -7.18
CA LEU A 224 -8.58 -3.93 -6.10
C LEU A 224 -9.35 -4.75 -5.08
N VAL A 225 -9.04 -4.54 -3.80
CA VAL A 225 -9.75 -5.17 -2.68
C VAL A 225 -10.15 -4.10 -1.69
N TYR A 226 -11.43 -3.93 -1.45
CA TYR A 226 -11.95 -2.89 -0.58
C TYR A 226 -12.66 -3.44 0.66
N GLY A 227 -12.25 -2.97 1.83
CA GLY A 227 -12.96 -3.06 3.09
C GLY A 227 -13.19 -1.66 3.62
N GLN A 228 -14.25 -1.02 3.15
CA GLN A 228 -14.53 0.39 3.37
C GLN A 228 -14.92 0.72 4.82
N MET A 229 -15.00 2.00 5.12
CA MET A 229 -15.28 2.52 6.47
C MET A 229 -16.64 2.06 7.04
N ASN A 230 -17.61 1.78 6.18
CA ASN A 230 -18.94 1.30 6.54
C ASN A 230 -19.01 -0.22 6.82
N GLU A 231 -17.95 -0.95 6.50
CA GLU A 231 -17.86 -2.38 6.78
C GLU A 231 -17.63 -2.64 8.28
N PRO A 232 -18.06 -3.79 8.82
CA PRO A 232 -17.79 -4.14 10.21
C PRO A 232 -16.29 -4.33 10.47
N PRO A 233 -15.85 -4.24 11.74
CA PRO A 233 -14.42 -4.30 12.07
C PRO A 233 -13.73 -5.61 11.66
N GLY A 234 -14.46 -6.72 11.59
CA GLY A 234 -13.93 -7.98 11.09
C GLY A 234 -13.49 -7.90 9.63
N ALA A 235 -14.31 -7.30 8.78
CA ALA A 235 -14.00 -7.08 7.37
C ALA A 235 -12.80 -6.13 7.21
N ARG A 236 -12.79 -5.02 7.90
CA ARG A 236 -11.68 -4.04 7.84
C ARG A 236 -10.35 -4.65 8.34
N MET A 237 -10.41 -5.53 9.33
CA MET A 237 -9.24 -6.22 9.85
C MET A 237 -8.66 -7.24 8.87
N ARG A 238 -9.50 -7.89 8.06
CA ARG A 238 -9.09 -9.01 7.18
C ARG A 238 -8.89 -8.63 5.72
N VAL A 239 -9.36 -7.47 5.28
CA VAL A 239 -9.23 -7.05 3.88
C VAL A 239 -7.77 -6.91 3.43
N GLY A 240 -6.87 -6.47 4.32
CA GLY A 240 -5.44 -6.43 4.07
C GLY A 240 -4.84 -7.81 3.80
N LEU A 241 -5.29 -8.84 4.52
CA LEU A 241 -4.87 -10.22 4.29
C LEU A 241 -5.40 -10.77 2.97
N THR A 242 -6.60 -10.40 2.57
CA THR A 242 -7.16 -10.77 1.26
C THR A 242 -6.32 -10.19 0.12
N ALA A 243 -6.00 -8.91 0.19
CA ALA A 243 -5.12 -8.26 -0.79
C ALA A 243 -3.73 -8.91 -0.84
N LEU A 244 -3.15 -9.18 0.32
CA LEU A 244 -1.85 -9.85 0.43
C LEU A 244 -1.87 -11.27 -0.16
N THR A 245 -2.93 -12.02 0.05
CA THR A 245 -3.08 -13.37 -0.51
C THR A 245 -3.12 -13.35 -2.04
N MET A 246 -3.81 -12.40 -2.63
CA MET A 246 -3.80 -12.20 -4.08
C MET A 246 -2.39 -11.83 -4.59
N ALA A 247 -1.67 -10.99 -3.88
CA ALA A 247 -0.30 -10.63 -4.21
C ALA A 247 0.66 -11.82 -4.09
N GLU A 248 0.51 -12.64 -3.06
CA GLU A 248 1.34 -13.83 -2.86
C GLU A 248 1.19 -14.86 -3.98
N TYR A 249 0.01 -15.00 -4.55
CA TYR A 249 -0.18 -15.88 -5.70
C TYR A 249 0.68 -15.45 -6.91
N PHE A 250 0.68 -14.16 -7.23
CA PHE A 250 1.50 -13.65 -8.33
C PHE A 250 3.01 -13.79 -8.05
N ARG A 251 3.43 -13.62 -6.80
CA ARG A 251 4.82 -13.84 -6.41
C ARG A 251 5.25 -15.30 -6.52
N ASP A 252 4.46 -16.21 -5.94
CA ASP A 252 4.86 -17.60 -5.72
C ASP A 252 4.60 -18.50 -6.94
N ILE A 253 3.49 -18.30 -7.64
CA ILE A 253 3.06 -19.14 -8.76
C ILE A 253 3.49 -18.51 -10.09
N ASN A 254 3.19 -17.24 -10.30
CA ASN A 254 3.53 -16.54 -11.54
C ASN A 254 4.97 -16.00 -11.55
N LYS A 255 5.68 -16.08 -10.43
CA LYS A 255 7.09 -15.66 -10.26
C LYS A 255 7.34 -14.23 -10.73
N GLN A 256 6.42 -13.33 -10.38
CA GLN A 256 6.45 -11.92 -10.75
C GLN A 256 6.91 -11.03 -9.59
N ASP A 257 7.34 -9.83 -9.94
CA ASP A 257 7.46 -8.74 -8.99
C ASP A 257 6.08 -8.08 -8.81
N VAL A 258 5.64 -7.98 -7.57
CA VAL A 258 4.30 -7.48 -7.23
C VAL A 258 4.43 -6.24 -6.36
N LEU A 259 3.65 -5.21 -6.66
CA LEU A 259 3.40 -4.10 -5.75
C LEU A 259 2.11 -4.35 -4.96
N LEU A 260 2.21 -4.22 -3.66
CA LEU A 260 1.06 -4.26 -2.76
C LEU A 260 0.86 -2.88 -2.13
N PHE A 261 -0.26 -2.25 -2.42
CA PHE A 261 -0.64 -1.00 -1.80
C PHE A 261 -1.65 -1.27 -0.69
N ILE A 262 -1.41 -0.68 0.48
CA ILE A 262 -2.33 -0.74 1.62
C ILE A 262 -2.66 0.69 2.03
N ASP A 263 -3.89 1.09 1.84
CA ASP A 263 -4.40 2.40 2.24
C ASP A 263 -5.63 2.21 3.14
N ASN A 264 -5.53 2.31 4.41
CA ASN A 264 -4.48 2.81 5.28
C ASN A 264 -4.13 1.75 6.32
N ILE A 265 -2.84 1.54 6.60
CA ILE A 265 -2.41 0.51 7.58
C ILE A 265 -2.88 0.83 9.01
N PHE A 266 -3.05 2.09 9.36
CA PHE A 266 -3.60 2.50 10.65
C PHE A 266 -5.02 1.95 10.87
N ARG A 267 -5.84 1.88 9.82
CA ARG A 267 -7.21 1.35 9.89
C ARG A 267 -7.24 -0.15 10.16
N PHE A 268 -6.23 -0.87 9.69
CA PHE A 268 -6.02 -2.27 10.07
C PHE A 268 -5.82 -2.42 11.58
N VAL A 269 -4.96 -1.61 12.18
CA VAL A 269 -4.71 -1.59 13.62
C VAL A 269 -5.97 -1.19 14.40
N GLN A 270 -6.67 -0.16 13.96
CA GLN A 270 -7.89 0.32 14.58
C GLN A 270 -8.99 -0.76 14.58
N ALA A 271 -9.21 -1.43 13.45
CA ALA A 271 -10.17 -2.53 13.37
C ALA A 271 -9.79 -3.69 14.30
N GLY A 272 -8.51 -4.03 14.40
CA GLY A 272 -8.00 -5.00 15.35
C GLY A 272 -8.27 -4.62 16.81
N SER A 273 -8.16 -3.35 17.16
CA SER A 273 -8.48 -2.88 18.52
C SER A 273 -9.98 -2.96 18.83
N GLU A 274 -10.83 -2.62 17.88
CA GLU A 274 -12.30 -2.76 18.02
C GLU A 274 -12.71 -4.23 18.25
N VAL A 275 -12.15 -5.14 17.45
CA VAL A 275 -12.40 -6.59 17.61
C VAL A 275 -11.88 -7.08 18.95
N SER A 276 -10.69 -6.68 19.37
CA SER A 276 -10.10 -7.08 20.65
C SER A 276 -10.94 -6.65 21.84
N ALA A 277 -11.48 -5.42 21.81
CA ALA A 277 -12.40 -4.93 22.83
C ALA A 277 -13.69 -5.77 22.92
N LEU A 278 -14.27 -6.09 21.76
CA LEU A 278 -15.48 -6.91 21.70
C LEU A 278 -15.25 -8.37 22.13
N LEU A 279 -14.03 -8.89 21.94
CA LEU A 279 -13.64 -10.21 22.43
C LEU A 279 -13.35 -10.24 23.94
N GLY A 280 -13.41 -9.10 24.62
CA GLY A 280 -13.17 -8.98 26.05
C GLY A 280 -11.71 -9.11 26.47
N ARG A 281 -10.77 -8.83 25.58
CA ARG A 281 -9.34 -8.80 25.91
C ARG A 281 -9.00 -7.52 26.68
N MET A 282 -8.11 -7.65 27.66
CA MET A 282 -7.63 -6.48 28.40
C MET A 282 -6.83 -5.56 27.49
N PRO A 283 -7.17 -4.27 27.36
CA PRO A 283 -6.44 -3.36 26.50
C PRO A 283 -5.02 -3.10 27.01
N SER A 284 -4.11 -2.85 26.08
CA SER A 284 -2.76 -2.38 26.37
C SER A 284 -2.70 -0.85 26.43
N ALA A 285 -1.51 -0.27 26.32
CA ALA A 285 -1.31 1.18 26.34
C ALA A 285 -2.19 1.90 25.29
N VAL A 286 -2.78 3.03 25.65
CA VAL A 286 -3.63 3.88 24.79
C VAL A 286 -4.88 3.16 24.26
N GLY A 287 -5.27 2.04 24.87
CA GLY A 287 -6.46 1.29 24.47
C GLY A 287 -6.28 0.34 23.29
N TYR A 288 -5.06 0.14 22.79
CA TYR A 288 -4.78 -0.82 21.74
C TYR A 288 -4.84 -2.28 22.22
N GLN A 289 -4.99 -3.20 21.27
CA GLN A 289 -4.98 -4.64 21.54
C GLN A 289 -3.62 -5.11 22.10
N PRO A 290 -3.60 -6.07 23.01
CA PRO A 290 -2.35 -6.62 23.55
C PRO A 290 -1.55 -7.41 22.49
N THR A 291 -2.21 -7.83 21.43
CA THR A 291 -1.66 -8.60 20.31
C THR A 291 -1.22 -7.73 19.12
N LEU A 292 -1.15 -6.41 19.28
CA LEU A 292 -0.83 -5.47 18.19
C LEU A 292 0.46 -5.84 17.44
N ALA A 293 1.54 -6.07 18.17
CA ALA A 293 2.82 -6.40 17.57
C ALA A 293 2.77 -7.73 16.80
N SER A 294 2.08 -8.73 17.32
CA SER A 294 1.93 -10.03 16.66
C SER A 294 1.05 -9.97 15.42
N GLU A 295 -0.04 -9.20 15.46
CA GLU A 295 -0.92 -9.00 14.33
C GLU A 295 -0.22 -8.24 13.19
N MET A 296 0.48 -7.17 13.53
CA MET A 296 1.27 -6.39 12.57
C MET A 296 2.41 -7.25 11.99
N GLY A 297 3.14 -7.96 12.82
CA GLY A 297 4.20 -8.88 12.41
C GLY A 297 3.68 -9.98 11.49
N GLY A 298 2.54 -10.57 11.80
CA GLY A 298 1.90 -11.60 10.98
C GLY A 298 1.55 -11.11 9.57
N LEU A 299 1.16 -9.85 9.43
CA LEU A 299 0.94 -9.22 8.13
C LEU A 299 2.27 -8.88 7.43
N GLN A 300 3.16 -8.20 8.13
CA GLN A 300 4.37 -7.61 7.54
C GLN A 300 5.41 -8.65 7.13
N GLU A 301 5.58 -9.74 7.88
CA GLU A 301 6.56 -10.78 7.56
C GLU A 301 6.22 -11.62 6.31
N ARG A 302 4.97 -11.63 5.89
CA ARG A 302 4.55 -12.24 4.61
C ARG A 302 4.97 -11.42 3.40
N ILE A 303 5.20 -10.13 3.60
CA ILE A 303 5.60 -9.17 2.55
C ILE A 303 7.13 -9.21 2.43
N THR A 304 7.64 -9.99 1.49
CA THR A 304 9.07 -10.20 1.32
C THR A 304 9.42 -10.68 -0.08
N SER A 305 10.72 -10.65 -0.40
CA SER A 305 11.27 -11.30 -1.59
C SER A 305 11.53 -12.78 -1.31
N THR A 306 11.12 -13.61 -2.25
CA THR A 306 11.51 -15.03 -2.30
C THR A 306 12.38 -15.29 -3.51
N LYS A 307 12.91 -16.51 -3.63
CA LYS A 307 13.68 -16.93 -4.80
C LYS A 307 12.86 -16.93 -6.09
N ASP A 308 11.53 -17.01 -5.98
CA ASP A 308 10.61 -17.03 -7.11
C ASP A 308 10.17 -15.64 -7.56
N GLY A 309 9.93 -14.73 -6.65
CA GLY A 309 9.45 -13.38 -6.95
C GLY A 309 9.52 -12.47 -5.73
N SER A 310 8.96 -11.27 -5.84
CA SER A 310 8.95 -10.31 -4.74
C SER A 310 7.60 -9.64 -4.55
N ILE A 311 7.29 -9.28 -3.31
CA ILE A 311 6.23 -8.33 -2.98
C ILE A 311 6.88 -7.12 -2.35
N THR A 312 6.77 -5.98 -3.00
CA THR A 312 7.15 -4.68 -2.44
C THR A 312 5.88 -3.97 -2.01
N SER A 313 5.78 -3.59 -0.74
CA SER A 313 4.58 -2.93 -0.24
C SER A 313 4.78 -1.43 -0.08
N ILE A 314 3.75 -0.68 -0.44
CA ILE A 314 3.63 0.74 -0.16
C ILE A 314 2.39 0.92 0.71
N GLN A 315 2.63 1.37 1.94
CA GLN A 315 1.61 1.46 2.97
C GLN A 315 1.38 2.92 3.32
N ALA A 316 0.17 3.42 3.10
CA ALA A 316 -0.20 4.72 3.60
C ALA A 316 -0.28 4.66 5.13
N VAL A 317 0.41 5.55 5.81
CA VAL A 317 0.47 5.61 7.26
C VAL A 317 -0.18 6.90 7.73
N TYR A 318 -1.18 6.78 8.58
CA TYR A 318 -1.77 7.88 9.30
C TYR A 318 -1.18 7.94 10.71
N VAL A 319 -0.78 9.12 11.11
CA VAL A 319 -0.21 9.37 12.44
C VAL A 319 -1.22 10.17 13.25
N PRO A 320 -1.90 9.57 14.27
CA PRO A 320 -2.88 10.27 15.09
C PRO A 320 -2.26 11.46 15.80
N ALA A 321 -2.86 12.64 15.65
CA ALA A 321 -2.41 13.89 16.28
C ALA A 321 -0.92 14.25 16.04
N ASP A 322 -0.34 13.76 14.94
CA ASP A 322 1.08 13.89 14.62
C ASP A 322 2.04 13.33 15.70
N ASP A 323 1.53 12.41 16.53
CA ASP A 323 2.30 11.77 17.59
C ASP A 323 2.93 10.46 17.12
N LEU A 324 4.21 10.52 16.78
CA LEU A 324 5.01 9.37 16.36
C LEU A 324 5.27 8.35 17.48
N THR A 325 4.98 8.69 18.73
CA THR A 325 5.14 7.80 19.89
C THR A 325 3.91 6.93 20.14
N ASP A 326 2.79 7.21 19.46
CA ASP A 326 1.60 6.37 19.51
C ASP A 326 1.96 4.93 19.10
N PRO A 327 1.45 3.90 19.80
CA PRO A 327 1.80 2.51 19.54
C PRO A 327 1.55 2.02 18.11
N ALA A 328 0.53 2.52 17.42
CA ALA A 328 0.21 2.09 16.06
C ALA A 328 1.26 2.53 15.05
N PRO A 329 1.60 3.83 14.87
CA PRO A 329 2.69 4.23 14.00
C PRO A 329 4.04 3.67 14.47
N ALA A 330 4.33 3.66 15.77
CA ALA A 330 5.60 3.14 16.28
C ALA A 330 5.82 1.67 15.88
N THR A 331 4.81 0.82 16.00
CA THR A 331 4.88 -0.59 15.59
C THR A 331 5.02 -0.71 14.07
N THR A 332 4.34 0.12 13.31
CA THR A 332 4.45 0.14 11.84
C THR A 332 5.84 0.56 11.39
N PHE A 333 6.41 1.62 11.97
CA PHE A 333 7.76 2.10 11.63
C PHE A 333 8.85 1.06 11.82
N ALA A 334 8.71 0.18 12.81
CA ALA A 334 9.69 -0.88 13.05
C ALA A 334 9.86 -1.84 11.86
N HIS A 335 8.86 -1.93 10.99
CA HIS A 335 8.87 -2.79 9.80
C HIS A 335 9.26 -2.09 8.51
N LEU A 336 9.33 -0.76 8.48
CA LEU A 336 9.55 0.00 7.25
C LEU A 336 11.04 0.03 6.86
N ASP A 337 11.29 -0.20 5.57
CA ASP A 337 12.62 -0.07 4.95
C ASP A 337 12.86 1.34 4.39
N ALA A 338 11.81 2.02 3.98
CA ALA A 338 11.89 3.37 3.45
C ALA A 338 10.63 4.17 3.81
N THR A 339 10.77 5.49 3.82
CA THR A 339 9.64 6.42 3.97
C THR A 339 9.63 7.42 2.83
N THR A 340 8.46 7.62 2.24
CA THR A 340 8.21 8.65 1.23
C THR A 340 7.25 9.67 1.84
N VAL A 341 7.70 10.89 2.01
CA VAL A 341 6.90 11.98 2.58
C VAL A 341 6.48 12.93 1.46
N LEU A 342 5.19 13.11 1.30
CA LEU A 342 4.63 14.06 0.34
C LEU A 342 4.40 15.41 1.04
N SER A 343 5.01 16.46 0.48
CA SER A 343 5.00 17.80 1.05
C SER A 343 3.96 18.69 0.41
N ARG A 344 3.11 19.28 1.23
CA ARG A 344 2.17 20.30 0.77
C ARG A 344 2.89 21.57 0.29
N GLY A 345 4.03 21.89 0.88
CA GLY A 345 4.85 23.00 0.46
C GLY A 345 5.37 22.88 -0.98
N LEU A 346 5.80 21.68 -1.38
CA LEU A 346 6.20 21.39 -2.76
C LEU A 346 5.01 21.37 -3.72
N ALA A 347 3.88 20.79 -3.30
CA ALA A 347 2.66 20.79 -4.09
C ALA A 347 2.16 22.21 -4.39
N SER A 348 2.24 23.13 -3.42
CA SER A 348 1.86 24.53 -3.59
C SER A 348 2.78 25.30 -4.54
N LYS A 349 4.04 24.87 -4.70
CA LYS A 349 4.98 25.40 -5.69
C LYS A 349 4.79 24.77 -7.09
N GLY A 350 3.86 23.82 -7.24
CA GLY A 350 3.64 23.09 -8.49
C GLY A 350 4.69 22.03 -8.81
N ILE A 351 5.50 21.63 -7.84
CA ILE A 351 6.53 20.59 -8.01
C ILE A 351 5.89 19.22 -7.77
N TYR A 352 5.77 18.43 -8.82
CA TYR A 352 5.22 17.09 -8.78
C TYR A 352 6.17 16.05 -9.41
N PRO A 353 6.39 14.88 -8.78
CA PRO A 353 5.80 14.45 -7.51
C PRO A 353 6.27 15.31 -6.32
N ALA A 354 5.36 15.61 -5.41
CA ALA A 354 5.62 16.46 -4.25
C ALA A 354 6.36 15.72 -3.12
N VAL A 355 7.27 14.84 -3.47
CA VAL A 355 8.08 14.07 -2.52
C VAL A 355 9.11 14.98 -1.87
N ASP A 356 9.08 15.06 -0.53
CA ASP A 356 10.06 15.84 0.21
C ASP A 356 11.42 15.14 0.20
N PRO A 357 12.44 15.75 -0.41
CA PRO A 357 13.76 15.12 -0.58
C PRO A 357 14.56 15.03 0.73
N LEU A 358 14.24 15.85 1.72
CA LEU A 358 14.94 15.90 3.00
C LEU A 358 14.29 15.00 4.06
N ASP A 359 12.96 14.94 4.08
CA ASP A 359 12.21 14.15 5.06
C ASP A 359 12.03 12.69 4.62
N SER A 360 12.15 12.40 3.34
CA SER A 360 12.10 11.02 2.82
C SER A 360 13.43 10.31 3.06
N THR A 361 13.34 9.07 3.54
CA THR A 361 14.53 8.27 3.92
C THR A 361 14.44 6.85 3.40
N SER A 362 15.60 6.19 3.29
CA SER A 362 15.68 4.77 2.95
C SER A 362 16.87 4.11 3.62
N THR A 363 16.68 2.90 4.13
CA THR A 363 17.76 2.06 4.65
C THR A 363 18.68 1.54 3.54
N MET A 364 18.22 1.59 2.29
CA MET A 364 18.99 1.14 1.11
C MET A 364 20.02 2.16 0.64
N LEU A 365 19.94 3.41 1.10
CA LEU A 365 20.90 4.46 0.72
C LEU A 365 22.18 4.32 1.54
N GLN A 366 22.98 3.33 1.19
CA GLN A 366 24.28 3.01 1.80
C GLN A 366 25.31 2.72 0.70
N PRO A 367 26.58 3.13 0.87
CA PRO A 367 27.61 2.96 -0.18
C PRO A 367 27.77 1.52 -0.67
N TRP A 368 27.68 0.55 0.24
CA TRP A 368 27.82 -0.88 -0.11
C TRP A 368 26.60 -1.52 -0.77
N ILE A 369 25.45 -0.82 -0.78
CA ILE A 369 24.22 -1.31 -1.42
C ILE A 369 24.04 -0.66 -2.78
N VAL A 370 24.05 0.69 -2.81
CA VAL A 370 23.76 1.46 -4.03
C VAL A 370 25.00 1.82 -4.85
N GLY A 371 26.18 1.65 -4.28
CA GLY A 371 27.45 2.08 -4.87
C GLY A 371 27.85 3.49 -4.44
N GLU A 372 29.15 3.76 -4.51
CA GLU A 372 29.74 5.03 -4.05
C GLU A 372 29.23 6.24 -4.83
N GLU A 373 29.11 6.11 -6.15
CA GLU A 373 28.66 7.21 -7.03
C GLU A 373 27.23 7.66 -6.70
N HIS A 374 26.31 6.72 -6.56
CA HIS A 374 24.92 7.03 -6.20
C HIS A 374 24.84 7.65 -4.81
N TYR A 375 25.55 7.07 -3.84
CA TYR A 375 25.54 7.57 -2.47
C TYR A 375 26.07 8.98 -2.37
N GLN A 376 27.21 9.28 -3.00
CA GLN A 376 27.80 10.63 -3.00
C GLN A 376 26.90 11.65 -3.70
N CYS A 377 26.32 11.29 -4.84
CA CYS A 377 25.37 12.15 -5.53
C CYS A 377 24.17 12.50 -4.65
N ALA A 378 23.57 11.50 -3.99
CA ALA A 378 22.44 11.71 -3.09
C ALA A 378 22.80 12.58 -1.88
N GLN A 379 23.97 12.38 -1.28
CA GLN A 379 24.44 13.18 -0.16
C GLN A 379 24.68 14.63 -0.56
N ASN A 380 25.30 14.85 -1.70
CA ASN A 380 25.56 16.22 -2.22
C ASN A 380 24.26 16.94 -2.54
N VAL A 381 23.28 16.27 -3.13
CA VAL A 381 21.94 16.83 -3.37
C VAL A 381 21.27 17.22 -2.05
N LYS A 382 21.27 16.33 -1.06
CA LYS A 382 20.69 16.61 0.25
C LYS A 382 21.38 17.77 0.96
N GLN A 383 22.70 17.86 0.94
CA GLN A 383 23.46 18.95 1.54
C GLN A 383 23.12 20.29 0.88
N THR A 384 23.05 20.33 -0.44
CA THR A 384 22.70 21.54 -1.19
C THR A 384 21.28 22.00 -0.85
N LEU A 385 20.32 21.10 -0.81
CA LEU A 385 18.93 21.42 -0.46
C LEU A 385 18.79 21.81 1.01
N GLN A 386 19.54 21.18 1.91
CA GLN A 386 19.54 21.53 3.33
C GLN A 386 20.10 22.94 3.54
N ARG A 387 21.21 23.28 2.89
CA ARG A 387 21.78 24.63 2.95
C ARG A 387 20.81 25.67 2.41
N TYR A 388 20.13 25.36 1.31
CA TYR A 388 19.09 26.24 0.75
C TYR A 388 17.94 26.46 1.75
N LYS A 389 17.49 25.42 2.42
CA LYS A 389 16.44 25.52 3.45
C LYS A 389 16.86 26.44 4.60
N GLU A 390 18.11 26.34 5.06
CA GLU A 390 18.65 27.21 6.11
C GLU A 390 18.74 28.68 5.68
N LEU A 391 19.03 28.92 4.40
CA LEU A 391 19.13 30.28 3.85
C LEU A 391 17.77 30.90 3.49
N GLN A 392 16.70 30.13 3.44
CA GLN A 392 15.37 30.63 3.03
C GLN A 392 14.86 31.74 3.95
N ASP A 393 15.07 31.64 5.26
CA ASP A 393 14.65 32.66 6.22
C ASP A 393 15.42 33.97 6.02
N ILE A 394 16.73 33.88 5.72
CA ILE A 394 17.57 35.01 5.43
C ILE A 394 17.14 35.69 4.12
N ILE A 395 16.86 34.88 3.10
CA ILE A 395 16.38 35.35 1.79
C ILE A 395 15.05 36.10 1.92
N ALA A 396 14.13 35.55 2.74
CA ALA A 396 12.81 36.14 2.96
C ALA A 396 12.85 37.49 3.64
N ILE A 397 13.82 37.71 4.53
CA ILE A 397 13.95 38.94 5.32
C ILE A 397 14.86 39.98 4.63
N LEU A 398 16.01 39.57 4.13
CA LEU A 398 17.07 40.46 3.67
C LEU A 398 17.23 40.46 2.14
N GLY A 399 16.66 39.48 1.44
CA GLY A 399 16.81 39.29 0.01
C GLY A 399 18.08 38.52 -0.39
N LEU A 400 18.18 38.20 -1.67
CA LEU A 400 19.29 37.40 -2.23
C LEU A 400 20.62 38.18 -2.24
N ASP A 401 20.56 39.50 -2.31
CA ASP A 401 21.75 40.36 -2.46
C ASP A 401 22.64 40.41 -1.22
N GLU A 402 22.08 40.08 -0.05
CA GLU A 402 22.81 40.00 1.22
C GLU A 402 23.58 38.69 1.43
N LEU A 403 23.38 37.71 0.55
CA LEU A 403 24.10 36.44 0.61
C LEU A 403 25.54 36.58 0.07
N SER A 404 26.46 35.78 0.58
CA SER A 404 27.79 35.61 0.00
C SER A 404 27.70 35.08 -1.44
N GLU A 405 28.70 35.26 -2.24
CA GLU A 405 28.74 34.73 -3.61
C GLU A 405 28.63 33.20 -3.62
N GLU A 406 29.24 32.52 -2.65
CA GLU A 406 29.16 31.08 -2.45
C GLU A 406 27.73 30.64 -2.14
N ASP A 407 27.05 31.29 -1.20
CA ASP A 407 25.67 31.00 -0.86
C ASP A 407 24.69 31.27 -1.99
N ARG A 408 24.92 32.35 -2.79
CA ARG A 408 24.13 32.62 -4.00
C ARG A 408 24.25 31.50 -5.04
N LEU A 409 25.44 30.98 -5.21
CA LEU A 409 25.68 29.86 -6.13
C LEU A 409 24.97 28.58 -5.64
N ILE A 410 25.06 28.29 -4.34
CA ILE A 410 24.36 27.15 -3.72
C ILE A 410 22.84 27.29 -3.90
N VAL A 411 22.28 28.49 -3.68
CA VAL A 411 20.85 28.74 -3.85
C VAL A 411 20.43 28.55 -5.32
N ALA A 412 21.21 29.04 -6.28
CA ALA A 412 20.92 28.86 -7.69
C ALA A 412 20.90 27.40 -8.10
N ARG A 413 21.88 26.63 -7.67
CA ARG A 413 21.95 25.19 -7.92
C ARG A 413 20.83 24.42 -7.20
N ALA A 414 20.52 24.75 -5.95
CA ALA A 414 19.44 24.15 -5.19
C ALA A 414 18.06 24.34 -5.85
N ARG A 415 17.81 25.52 -6.39
CA ARG A 415 16.56 25.76 -7.14
C ARG A 415 16.46 24.92 -8.41
N LYS A 416 17.57 24.78 -9.14
CA LYS A 416 17.62 23.90 -10.31
C LYS A 416 17.39 22.44 -9.91
N ILE A 417 18.01 21.98 -8.83
CA ILE A 417 17.81 20.64 -8.28
C ILE A 417 16.34 20.42 -7.88
N GLU A 418 15.74 21.34 -7.16
CA GLU A 418 14.34 21.25 -6.74
C GLU A 418 13.39 21.12 -7.93
N ARG A 419 13.63 21.88 -8.99
CA ARG A 419 12.84 21.80 -10.22
C ARG A 419 13.12 20.53 -11.02
N PHE A 420 14.37 20.06 -11.05
CA PHE A 420 14.75 18.85 -11.75
C PHE A 420 14.25 17.58 -11.04
N LEU A 421 13.95 17.65 -9.75
CA LEU A 421 13.25 16.57 -9.02
C LEU A 421 11.80 16.38 -9.51
N SER A 422 11.20 17.39 -10.11
CA SER A 422 9.90 17.26 -10.77
C SER A 422 10.01 16.43 -12.05
N GLN A 423 8.95 15.71 -12.36
CA GLN A 423 8.93 14.77 -13.47
C GLN A 423 7.50 14.62 -14.01
N PRO A 424 7.30 14.62 -15.34
CA PRO A 424 6.00 14.34 -15.91
C PRO A 424 5.67 12.85 -15.79
N PHE A 425 4.44 12.53 -15.39
CA PHE A 425 3.97 11.17 -15.23
C PHE A 425 3.12 10.73 -16.40
N PHE A 426 3.20 9.44 -16.78
CA PHE A 426 2.35 8.85 -17.81
C PHE A 426 0.87 8.92 -17.45
N VAL A 427 0.54 8.67 -16.20
CA VAL A 427 -0.85 8.69 -15.71
C VAL A 427 -1.42 10.10 -15.62
N ALA A 428 -0.59 11.12 -15.63
CA ALA A 428 -0.98 12.53 -15.59
C ALA A 428 -1.00 13.22 -16.96
N GLU A 429 -0.70 12.53 -18.05
CA GLU A 429 -0.68 13.10 -19.40
C GLU A 429 -1.99 13.78 -19.80
N VAL A 430 -3.11 13.17 -19.40
CA VAL A 430 -4.46 13.69 -19.68
C VAL A 430 -4.68 15.05 -19.00
N PHE A 431 -4.10 15.27 -17.84
CA PHE A 431 -4.27 16.50 -17.04
C PHE A 431 -3.22 17.57 -17.36
N THR A 432 -2.00 17.17 -17.63
CA THR A 432 -0.88 18.10 -17.83
C THR A 432 -0.63 18.43 -19.30
N GLY A 433 -1.09 17.59 -20.23
CA GLY A 433 -0.80 17.71 -21.65
C GLY A 433 0.67 17.43 -22.02
N SER A 434 1.50 17.03 -21.06
CA SER A 434 2.90 16.69 -21.27
C SER A 434 3.08 15.17 -21.30
N PRO A 435 3.87 14.61 -22.26
CA PRO A 435 4.14 13.18 -22.28
C PRO A 435 4.90 12.75 -21.02
N GLY A 436 4.50 11.63 -20.43
CA GLY A 436 5.16 11.06 -19.26
C GLY A 436 6.56 10.53 -19.58
N LYS A 437 7.39 10.44 -18.56
CA LYS A 437 8.78 9.96 -18.66
C LYS A 437 9.10 8.96 -17.58
N TYR A 438 9.74 7.87 -17.99
CA TYR A 438 10.43 6.94 -17.11
C TYR A 438 11.92 7.27 -17.15
N VAL A 439 12.53 7.60 -16.02
CA VAL A 439 13.93 7.96 -15.94
C VAL A 439 14.71 6.86 -15.21
N SER A 440 15.70 6.29 -15.87
CA SER A 440 16.56 5.28 -15.26
C SER A 440 17.43 5.88 -14.15
N LEU A 441 17.87 5.05 -13.23
CA LEU A 441 18.73 5.48 -12.13
C LEU A 441 20.07 6.08 -12.64
N ALA A 442 20.66 5.48 -13.68
CA ALA A 442 21.90 5.98 -14.27
C ALA A 442 21.74 7.39 -14.85
N GLU A 443 20.67 7.64 -15.59
CA GLU A 443 20.34 8.97 -16.13
C GLU A 443 20.06 10.00 -15.03
N THR A 444 19.42 9.58 -13.95
CA THR A 444 19.16 10.42 -12.77
C THR A 444 20.46 10.85 -12.11
N ILE A 445 21.36 9.92 -11.82
CA ILE A 445 22.66 10.21 -11.21
C ILE A 445 23.49 11.15 -12.09
N GLN A 446 23.56 10.87 -13.39
CA GLN A 446 24.26 11.69 -14.35
C GLN A 446 23.72 13.12 -14.37
N GLY A 447 22.41 13.29 -14.43
CA GLY A 447 21.76 14.60 -14.48
C GLY A 447 22.04 15.44 -13.23
N PHE A 448 21.89 14.86 -12.06
CA PHE A 448 22.15 15.58 -10.81
C PHE A 448 23.64 15.90 -10.61
N ASN A 449 24.55 15.01 -11.02
CA ASN A 449 25.98 15.30 -10.98
C ASN A 449 26.38 16.48 -11.91
N LEU A 450 25.78 16.58 -13.08
CA LEU A 450 26.02 17.73 -13.98
C LEU A 450 25.54 19.06 -13.38
N ILE A 451 24.39 19.04 -12.68
CA ILE A 451 23.90 20.23 -11.99
C ILE A 451 24.85 20.63 -10.84
N LEU A 452 25.27 19.63 -10.04
CA LEU A 452 26.14 19.85 -8.89
C LEU A 452 27.56 20.29 -9.28
N SER A 453 28.07 19.85 -10.43
CA SER A 453 29.42 20.20 -10.93
C SER A 453 29.54 21.67 -11.41
N GLY A 454 28.41 22.29 -11.69
CA GLY A 454 28.35 23.66 -12.20
C GLY A 454 28.41 23.78 -13.70
N GLU A 455 28.47 22.69 -14.45
CA GLU A 455 28.48 22.72 -15.93
C GLU A 455 27.19 23.32 -16.52
N LEU A 456 26.10 23.30 -15.78
CA LEU A 456 24.78 23.80 -16.19
C LEU A 456 24.37 25.11 -15.48
N ASP A 457 25.30 25.79 -14.84
CA ASP A 457 25.00 27.04 -14.11
C ASP A 457 24.44 28.15 -15.00
N ASP A 458 24.79 28.15 -16.27
CA ASP A 458 24.35 29.16 -17.25
C ASP A 458 22.94 28.93 -17.79
N LEU A 459 22.35 27.77 -17.54
CA LEU A 459 21.02 27.43 -18.02
C LEU A 459 19.93 28.05 -17.13
N PRO A 460 18.81 28.50 -17.72
CA PRO A 460 17.70 29.03 -16.94
C PRO A 460 17.05 27.96 -16.07
N GLU A 461 16.64 28.35 -14.88
CA GLU A 461 15.98 27.48 -13.88
C GLU A 461 14.75 26.78 -14.44
N GLN A 462 13.96 27.45 -15.27
CA GLN A 462 12.73 26.90 -15.87
C GLN A 462 12.97 25.72 -16.81
N SER A 463 14.15 25.58 -17.37
CA SER A 463 14.50 24.47 -18.26
C SER A 463 14.55 23.12 -17.54
N PHE A 464 14.71 23.13 -16.23
CA PHE A 464 14.75 21.92 -15.38
C PHE A 464 13.36 21.47 -14.87
N TYR A 465 12.34 22.27 -15.12
CA TYR A 465 10.99 21.99 -14.62
C TYR A 465 10.23 20.99 -15.50
N LEU A 466 9.68 19.94 -14.90
CA LEU A 466 8.90 18.88 -15.57
C LEU A 466 9.59 18.30 -16.80
N VAL A 467 10.82 17.89 -16.62
CA VAL A 467 11.60 17.16 -17.63
C VAL A 467 11.99 15.78 -17.11
N GLY A 468 12.26 14.85 -18.01
CA GLY A 468 12.73 13.52 -17.65
C GLY A 468 14.23 13.51 -17.39
N THR A 469 15.02 13.45 -18.46
CA THR A 469 16.48 13.41 -18.39
C THR A 469 17.10 14.80 -18.44
N ILE A 470 18.39 14.88 -18.13
CA ILE A 470 19.13 16.14 -18.22
C ILE A 470 19.25 16.64 -19.67
N ASP A 471 19.29 15.76 -20.64
CA ASP A 471 19.33 16.12 -22.05
C ASP A 471 18.06 16.87 -22.47
N GLU A 472 16.92 16.51 -21.95
CA GLU A 472 15.66 17.24 -22.16
C GLU A 472 15.69 18.63 -21.56
N ALA A 473 16.33 18.80 -20.40
CA ALA A 473 16.52 20.10 -19.78
C ALA A 473 17.41 21.01 -20.66
N ILE A 474 18.47 20.46 -21.21
CA ILE A 474 19.39 21.21 -22.12
C ILE A 474 18.66 21.61 -23.41
N GLN A 475 17.89 20.71 -24.00
CA GLN A 475 17.06 21.01 -25.18
C GLN A 475 16.01 22.09 -24.88
N LYS A 476 15.36 22.01 -23.74
CA LYS A 476 14.38 23.02 -23.31
C LYS A 476 15.01 24.36 -23.08
N ALA A 477 16.24 24.43 -22.54
CA ALA A 477 16.98 25.65 -22.38
C ALA A 477 17.26 26.33 -23.72
N SER A 478 17.59 25.56 -24.77
CA SER A 478 17.82 26.09 -26.12
C SER A 478 16.56 26.68 -26.76
N THR A 479 15.40 26.23 -26.38
CA THR A 479 14.10 26.77 -26.87
C THR A 479 13.59 27.97 -26.07
N LEU A 480 14.09 28.19 -24.86
CA LEU A 480 13.74 29.32 -24.01
C LEU A 480 14.63 30.57 -24.24
N GLN A 481 15.77 30.40 -24.91
CA GLN A 481 16.65 31.49 -25.38
C GLN A 481 16.17 32.01 -26.73
#